data_7fe6f2b3f43d8f79f839ce5487943405
#
_entry.id   7fe6f2b3f43d8f79f839ce5487943405
#
_cell.length_a   1.000
_cell.length_b   1.000
_cell.length_c   1.000
_cell.angle_alpha   90.00
_cell.angle_beta   90.00
_cell.angle_gamma   90.00
#
_symmetry.space_group_name_H-M   'P 1'
#
loop_
_entity.id
_entity.type
_entity.pdbx_description
1 polymer ?
#
loop_
_entity_poly.entity_id
_entity_poly.type
_entity_poly.pdbx_seq_one_letter_code
_entity_poly.pdbx_strand_id
1 'polypeptide(L)'
;MKKLIGLDVVKKIPIVDISPLDRDNMVFDSPPYTVRDLSEISTQLIRVPTQEGFIGQMVNAMKYFFSRGDSSFSDHFSSMSESNNFPFKGFVLTGPPGSGKTEAVVEAGRRLYSELAMEGVEVRLLHISTADINRGRVGEMEQRLRSVFNEAKSEVRSTMRTILLFDDIDTLLMSRDDKRSEEWSVSLNATFFHEVDRLKTSDTMICATTNKKEMLDDAVKSRLSVKEAPAPSFEEMKIVAKSALPLRGANGLTQEELLELAAERIQKNRDAGEPDSFRLARKSAIEVLMKEVVGWE
;
A
#
# COMPACT_ATOMS: atom_id res chain seq x y z
N MET A 1 17.89 72.41 -7.62
CA MET A 1 17.85 71.80 -6.31
C MET A 1 16.91 70.60 -6.36
N LYS A 2 17.33 69.48 -5.83
CA LYS A 2 16.76 68.13 -5.64
C LYS A 2 17.12 67.13 -6.72
N LYS A 3 18.12 66.35 -6.36
CA LYS A 3 18.52 65.05 -6.92
C LYS A 3 17.40 64.07 -6.80
N LEU A 4 17.07 63.34 -7.85
CA LEU A 4 16.33 62.09 -7.81
C LEU A 4 17.32 60.95 -7.87
N ILE A 5 17.25 60.13 -6.85
CA ILE A 5 18.06 58.96 -6.60
C ILE A 5 17.63 57.84 -7.52
N GLY A 6 18.59 57.22 -8.20
CA GLY A 6 18.38 56.08 -9.06
C GLY A 6 17.94 54.83 -8.30
N LEU A 7 17.10 54.05 -8.93
CA LEU A 7 16.78 52.68 -8.59
C LEU A 7 17.10 51.82 -9.81
N ASP A 8 18.41 51.57 -10.00
CA ASP A 8 18.89 50.44 -10.79
C ASP A 8 19.29 49.32 -9.86
N VAL A 9 18.38 48.43 -9.56
CA VAL A 9 18.74 47.06 -9.14
C VAL A 9 17.69 46.10 -9.67
N VAL A 10 17.73 45.87 -10.99
CA VAL A 10 17.19 44.60 -11.52
C VAL A 10 18.26 43.55 -11.27
N LYS A 11 18.17 42.85 -10.16
CA LYS A 11 18.93 41.62 -9.95
C LYS A 11 18.50 40.64 -11.05
N LYS A 12 19.40 40.41 -12.02
CA LYS A 12 19.29 39.27 -12.94
C LYS A 12 19.24 38.02 -12.11
N ILE A 13 18.08 37.37 -12.06
CA ILE A 13 17.95 36.01 -11.58
C ILE A 13 18.75 35.18 -12.60
N PRO A 14 19.77 34.40 -12.18
CA PRO A 14 20.48 33.54 -13.11
C PRO A 14 19.48 32.53 -13.64
N ILE A 15 19.30 32.49 -14.96
CA ILE A 15 18.63 31.38 -15.62
C ILE A 15 19.57 30.22 -15.45
N VAL A 16 19.21 29.29 -14.53
CA VAL A 16 19.91 28.00 -14.43
C VAL A 16 19.51 27.23 -15.66
N ASP A 17 20.45 27.10 -16.58
CA ASP A 17 20.32 26.25 -17.77
C ASP A 17 20.36 24.81 -17.30
N ILE A 18 19.19 24.22 -17.08
CA ILE A 18 19.06 22.82 -16.67
C ILE A 18 19.28 21.98 -17.91
N SER A 19 20.47 21.40 -18.02
CA SER A 19 20.79 20.48 -19.11
C SER A 19 19.86 19.24 -19.08
N PRO A 20 19.58 18.61 -20.24
CA PRO A 20 18.71 17.42 -20.31
C PRO A 20 19.15 16.26 -19.41
N LEU A 21 20.43 16.21 -19.03
CA LEU A 21 21.02 15.17 -18.16
C LEU A 21 20.63 15.35 -16.67
N ASP A 22 20.29 16.58 -16.25
CA ASP A 22 19.92 16.83 -14.84
C ASP A 22 18.44 16.51 -14.55
N ARG A 23 17.62 16.28 -15.58
CA ARG A 23 16.19 15.98 -15.40
C ARG A 23 15.92 14.61 -14.80
N ASP A 24 16.84 13.67 -15.01
CA ASP A 24 16.69 12.29 -14.47
C ASP A 24 17.14 12.17 -13.00
N ASN A 25 17.79 13.20 -12.43
CA ASN A 25 18.31 13.25 -11.08
C ASN A 25 17.68 14.36 -10.21
N MET A 26 16.41 14.69 -10.40
CA MET A 26 15.72 15.58 -9.46
C MET A 26 15.73 14.96 -8.06
N VAL A 27 16.47 15.58 -7.15
CA VAL A 27 16.41 15.26 -5.72
C VAL A 27 15.12 15.89 -5.19
N PHE A 28 14.12 15.06 -4.93
CA PHE A 28 12.91 15.50 -4.24
C PHE A 28 13.23 15.75 -2.76
N ASP A 29 12.55 16.71 -2.12
CA ASP A 29 12.71 17.00 -0.68
C ASP A 29 12.48 15.75 0.20
N SER A 30 11.63 14.82 -0.26
CA SER A 30 11.44 13.50 0.32
C SER A 30 11.03 12.49 -0.77
N PRO A 31 11.50 11.24 -0.68
CA PRO A 31 11.07 10.20 -1.61
C PRO A 31 9.57 9.89 -1.41
N PRO A 32 8.83 9.51 -2.49
CA PRO A 32 7.41 9.18 -2.39
C PRO A 32 7.16 7.77 -1.82
N TYR A 33 8.06 7.27 -1.04
CA TYR A 33 7.97 5.96 -0.36
C TYR A 33 8.66 5.98 0.99
N THR A 34 8.26 5.04 1.84
CA THR A 34 8.93 4.73 3.10
C THR A 34 9.33 3.26 3.12
N VAL A 35 10.52 2.96 3.62
CA VAL A 35 10.94 1.57 3.87
C VAL A 35 10.30 1.13 5.17
N ARG A 36 9.51 0.06 5.13
CA ARG A 36 8.91 -0.54 6.32
C ARG A 36 9.89 -1.52 6.94
N ASP A 37 10.11 -1.39 8.23
CA ASP A 37 10.85 -2.38 9.00
C ASP A 37 9.98 -3.65 9.15
N LEU A 38 10.44 -4.75 8.54
CA LEU A 38 9.78 -6.04 8.59
C LEU A 38 10.26 -6.91 9.74
N SER A 39 11.33 -6.52 10.44
CA SER A 39 11.86 -7.23 11.61
C SER A 39 11.03 -6.97 12.86
N GLU A 40 10.35 -5.81 12.93
CA GLU A 40 9.50 -5.47 14.05
C GLU A 40 8.20 -6.28 14.03
N ILE A 41 7.89 -6.90 15.17
CA ILE A 41 6.61 -7.57 15.37
C ILE A 41 5.53 -6.49 15.49
N SER A 42 4.63 -6.42 14.53
CA SER A 42 3.47 -5.56 14.65
C SER A 42 2.60 -6.02 15.82
N THR A 43 2.65 -5.29 16.93
CA THR A 43 1.75 -5.50 18.07
C THR A 43 0.31 -5.09 17.76
N GLN A 44 0.09 -4.49 16.62
CA GLN A 44 -1.21 -3.94 16.21
C GLN A 44 -2.05 -4.92 15.37
N LEU A 45 -1.44 -5.94 14.78
CA LEU A 45 -2.18 -6.91 13.99
C LEU A 45 -2.83 -7.95 14.90
N ILE A 46 -4.15 -7.89 15.00
CA ILE A 46 -4.95 -8.87 15.71
C ILE A 46 -5.20 -10.03 14.75
N ARG A 47 -4.72 -11.21 15.12
CA ARG A 47 -4.88 -12.41 14.31
C ARG A 47 -6.32 -12.91 14.40
N VAL A 48 -7.01 -12.90 13.26
CA VAL A 48 -8.33 -13.50 13.11
C VAL A 48 -8.30 -14.57 12.02
N PRO A 49 -9.08 -15.65 12.14
CA PRO A 49 -9.00 -16.81 11.25
C PRO A 49 -9.12 -16.48 9.77
N THR A 50 -10.07 -15.62 9.41
CA THR A 50 -10.33 -15.21 8.02
C THR A 50 -9.12 -14.51 7.41
N GLN A 51 -8.48 -13.58 8.14
CA GLN A 51 -7.28 -12.89 7.68
C GLN A 51 -6.05 -13.82 7.65
N GLU A 52 -5.92 -14.75 8.60
CA GLU A 52 -4.82 -15.71 8.63
C GLU A 52 -4.75 -16.55 7.34
N GLY A 53 -5.90 -17.09 6.91
CA GLY A 53 -5.98 -17.86 5.67
C GLY A 53 -5.62 -17.04 4.44
N PHE A 54 -6.11 -15.80 4.38
CA PHE A 54 -5.83 -14.87 3.29
C PHE A 54 -4.35 -14.47 3.21
N ILE A 55 -3.75 -14.07 4.34
CA ILE A 55 -2.33 -13.74 4.45
C ILE A 55 -1.46 -14.95 4.08
N GLY A 56 -1.81 -16.14 4.58
CA GLY A 56 -1.09 -17.38 4.25
C GLY A 56 -1.06 -17.68 2.75
N GLN A 57 -2.18 -17.48 2.05
CA GLN A 57 -2.22 -17.63 0.59
C GLN A 57 -1.30 -16.62 -0.12
N MET A 58 -1.27 -15.35 0.33
CA MET A 58 -0.36 -14.34 -0.21
C MET A 58 1.11 -14.71 0.02
N VAL A 59 1.47 -15.10 1.25
CA VAL A 59 2.83 -15.53 1.60
C VAL A 59 3.28 -16.67 0.70
N ASN A 60 2.45 -17.72 0.56
CA ASN A 60 2.78 -18.87 -0.27
C ASN A 60 3.00 -18.48 -1.74
N ALA A 61 2.13 -17.62 -2.28
CA ALA A 61 2.27 -17.16 -3.65
C ALA A 61 3.54 -16.30 -3.84
N MET A 62 3.82 -15.36 -2.95
CA MET A 62 5.03 -14.53 -3.01
C MET A 62 6.29 -15.39 -2.85
N LYS A 63 6.31 -16.32 -1.89
CA LYS A 63 7.42 -17.23 -1.66
C LYS A 63 7.72 -18.07 -2.89
N TYR A 64 6.69 -18.57 -3.56
CA TYR A 64 6.84 -19.35 -4.79
C TYR A 64 7.64 -18.60 -5.85
N PHE A 65 7.34 -17.31 -6.07
CA PHE A 65 8.05 -16.50 -7.06
C PHE A 65 9.44 -16.06 -6.59
N PHE A 66 9.60 -15.72 -5.32
CA PHE A 66 10.84 -15.19 -4.77
C PHE A 66 11.90 -16.25 -4.49
N SER A 67 11.52 -17.48 -4.12
CA SER A 67 12.48 -18.58 -3.86
C SER A 67 12.99 -19.23 -5.14
N ARG A 68 12.20 -19.18 -6.19
CA ARG A 68 12.59 -19.76 -7.47
C ARG A 68 13.23 -18.70 -8.35
N GLY A 69 14.49 -18.38 -8.06
CA GLY A 69 15.31 -17.63 -9.01
C GLY A 69 15.26 -18.29 -10.42
N ASP A 70 15.52 -17.53 -11.43
CA ASP A 70 15.33 -17.76 -12.87
C ASP A 70 15.48 -19.20 -13.42
N SER A 71 16.20 -20.10 -12.72
CA SER A 71 16.58 -21.42 -13.24
C SER A 71 15.49 -22.50 -13.20
N SER A 72 14.54 -22.45 -12.26
CA SER A 72 13.52 -23.51 -12.17
C SER A 72 12.20 -23.16 -12.86
N PHE A 73 11.99 -21.89 -13.18
CA PHE A 73 10.89 -21.47 -14.05
C PHE A 73 11.19 -21.78 -15.52
N SER A 74 12.48 -21.84 -15.90
CA SER A 74 12.90 -22.16 -17.27
C SER A 74 12.46 -23.54 -17.71
N ASP A 75 12.43 -24.52 -16.82
CA ASP A 75 12.10 -25.90 -17.19
C ASP A 75 10.60 -26.12 -17.50
N HIS A 76 9.72 -25.33 -16.92
CA HIS A 76 8.27 -25.42 -17.19
C HIS A 76 7.74 -24.34 -18.16
N PHE A 77 8.47 -23.24 -18.32
CA PHE A 77 8.10 -22.10 -19.13
C PHE A 77 9.29 -21.59 -19.97
N SER A 78 10.13 -22.49 -20.46
CA SER A 78 11.37 -22.16 -21.19
C SER A 78 11.18 -21.21 -22.38
N SER A 79 9.99 -21.18 -22.97
CA SER A 79 9.63 -20.23 -24.03
C SER A 79 9.19 -18.84 -23.51
N MET A 80 8.89 -18.71 -22.21
CA MET A 80 8.45 -17.45 -21.57
C MET A 80 9.56 -16.82 -20.72
N SER A 81 10.61 -17.56 -20.33
CA SER A 81 11.67 -17.07 -19.42
C SER A 81 12.62 -16.08 -20.07
N GLU A 82 12.77 -16.10 -21.40
CA GLU A 82 13.62 -15.13 -22.13
C GLU A 82 12.96 -13.75 -22.28
N SER A 83 11.65 -13.68 -22.13
CA SER A 83 10.94 -12.39 -22.10
C SER A 83 10.63 -11.99 -20.67
N ASN A 84 10.99 -10.77 -20.27
CA ASN A 84 10.50 -10.11 -19.03
C ASN A 84 8.95 -10.01 -18.97
N ASN A 85 8.24 -10.71 -19.85
CA ASN A 85 6.81 -10.62 -20.11
C ASN A 85 6.00 -11.67 -19.36
N PHE A 86 6.44 -12.11 -18.17
CA PHE A 86 5.57 -12.90 -17.32
C PHE A 86 4.33 -12.06 -16.97
N PRO A 87 3.11 -12.54 -17.29
CA PRO A 87 1.89 -11.73 -17.18
C PRO A 87 1.47 -11.42 -15.75
N PHE A 88 2.08 -12.04 -14.75
CA PHE A 88 1.79 -11.82 -13.34
C PHE A 88 2.90 -10.97 -12.70
N LYS A 89 2.54 -9.78 -12.22
CA LYS A 89 3.45 -8.85 -11.55
C LYS A 89 3.13 -8.62 -10.07
N GLY A 90 2.06 -9.23 -9.58
CA GLY A 90 1.66 -9.11 -8.18
C GLY A 90 0.15 -9.10 -7.97
N PHE A 91 -0.31 -8.45 -6.91
CA PHE A 91 -1.70 -8.47 -6.44
C PHE A 91 -2.31 -7.10 -6.35
N VAL A 92 -3.62 -7.01 -6.58
CA VAL A 92 -4.46 -5.90 -6.14
C VAL A 92 -5.45 -6.42 -5.13
N LEU A 93 -5.40 -5.91 -3.91
CA LEU A 93 -6.36 -6.23 -2.86
C LEU A 93 -7.52 -5.25 -2.91
N THR A 94 -8.71 -5.76 -3.11
CA THR A 94 -9.96 -4.98 -3.13
C THR A 94 -10.76 -5.28 -1.87
N GLY A 95 -11.69 -4.40 -1.51
CA GLY A 95 -12.59 -4.59 -0.37
C GLY A 95 -12.92 -3.28 0.34
N PRO A 96 -13.86 -3.30 1.30
CA PRO A 96 -14.32 -2.09 1.96
C PRO A 96 -13.22 -1.41 2.78
N PRO A 97 -13.36 -0.09 3.04
CA PRO A 97 -12.45 0.62 3.93
C PRO A 97 -12.37 -0.04 5.31
N GLY A 98 -11.15 -0.22 5.82
CA GLY A 98 -10.94 -0.83 7.14
C GLY A 98 -11.01 -2.37 7.18
N SER A 99 -11.03 -3.05 6.03
CA SER A 99 -10.94 -4.52 5.94
C SER A 99 -9.52 -5.08 6.17
N GLY A 100 -8.52 -4.22 6.44
CA GLY A 100 -7.18 -4.66 6.78
C GLY A 100 -6.27 -4.97 5.58
N LYS A 101 -6.59 -4.51 4.37
CA LYS A 101 -5.81 -4.79 3.15
C LYS A 101 -4.34 -4.44 3.27
N THR A 102 -4.04 -3.21 3.66
CA THR A 102 -2.67 -2.69 3.83
C THR A 102 -1.92 -3.49 4.87
N GLU A 103 -2.54 -3.73 6.03
CA GLU A 103 -1.94 -4.52 7.11
C GLU A 103 -1.71 -5.98 6.71
N ALA A 104 -2.59 -6.56 5.89
CA ALA A 104 -2.40 -7.91 5.36
C ALA A 104 -1.15 -8.02 4.48
N VAL A 105 -0.86 -7.01 3.65
CA VAL A 105 0.37 -6.97 2.84
C VAL A 105 1.61 -6.81 3.72
N VAL A 106 1.58 -5.91 4.70
CA VAL A 106 2.69 -5.70 5.63
C VAL A 106 2.99 -6.99 6.42
N GLU A 107 1.95 -7.66 6.93
CA GLU A 107 2.11 -8.92 7.64
C GLU A 107 2.61 -10.05 6.74
N ALA A 108 2.13 -10.13 5.48
CA ALA A 108 2.66 -11.09 4.52
C ALA A 108 4.16 -10.84 4.24
N GLY A 109 4.55 -9.57 4.08
CA GLY A 109 5.95 -9.18 3.93
C GLY A 109 6.81 -9.59 5.13
N ARG A 110 6.32 -9.40 6.35
CA ARG A 110 7.00 -9.76 7.58
C ARG A 110 7.21 -11.28 7.73
N ARG A 111 6.19 -12.07 7.38
CA ARG A 111 6.32 -13.54 7.36
C ARG A 111 7.32 -14.00 6.33
N LEU A 112 7.27 -13.43 5.14
CA LEU A 112 8.25 -13.69 4.08
C LEU A 112 9.67 -13.33 4.52
N TYR A 113 9.86 -12.16 5.13
CA TYR A 113 11.15 -11.76 5.68
C TYR A 113 11.70 -12.81 6.64
N SER A 114 10.86 -13.29 7.58
CA SER A 114 11.27 -14.31 8.56
C SER A 114 11.56 -15.68 7.91
N GLU A 115 10.77 -16.08 6.92
CA GLU A 115 10.93 -17.39 6.27
C GLU A 115 12.12 -17.41 5.31
N LEU A 116 12.29 -16.38 4.49
CA LEU A 116 13.34 -16.31 3.49
C LEU A 116 14.71 -15.94 4.08
N ALA A 117 14.74 -15.30 5.27
CA ALA A 117 15.99 -15.05 5.99
C ALA A 117 16.76 -16.34 6.29
N MET A 118 16.07 -17.44 6.52
CA MET A 118 16.70 -18.75 6.72
C MET A 118 17.33 -19.30 5.44
N GLU A 119 16.89 -18.84 4.29
CA GLU A 119 17.46 -19.16 2.97
C GLU A 119 18.54 -18.14 2.54
N GLY A 120 18.89 -17.17 3.40
CA GLY A 120 19.86 -16.10 3.10
C GLY A 120 19.30 -15.03 2.17
N VAL A 121 17.98 -14.95 2.03
CA VAL A 121 17.30 -13.97 1.18
C VAL A 121 16.68 -12.88 2.05
N GLU A 122 17.04 -11.63 1.78
CA GLU A 122 16.49 -10.45 2.42
C GLU A 122 15.23 -9.99 1.71
N VAL A 123 14.20 -9.63 2.48
CA VAL A 123 12.94 -9.07 1.95
C VAL A 123 12.79 -7.65 2.47
N ARG A 124 12.50 -6.70 1.60
CA ARG A 124 12.14 -5.33 1.97
C ARG A 124 10.76 -4.96 1.43
N LEU A 125 10.09 -4.06 2.12
CA LEU A 125 8.82 -3.50 1.69
C LEU A 125 8.95 -1.98 1.57
N LEU A 126 8.70 -1.48 0.36
CA LEU A 126 8.57 -0.05 0.08
C LEU A 126 7.08 0.30 0.08
N HIS A 127 6.67 1.09 1.06
CA HIS A 127 5.30 1.61 1.14
C HIS A 127 5.22 2.95 0.40
N ILE A 128 4.51 2.95 -0.72
CA ILE A 128 4.43 4.07 -1.64
C ILE A 128 3.26 4.98 -1.26
N SER A 129 3.55 6.25 -1.10
CA SER A 129 2.54 7.28 -0.93
C SER A 129 2.06 7.76 -2.29
N THR A 130 0.89 7.28 -2.72
CA THR A 130 0.26 7.72 -3.98
C THR A 130 -0.05 9.22 -3.96
N ALA A 131 -0.39 9.76 -2.77
CA ALA A 131 -0.61 11.19 -2.58
C ALA A 131 0.66 12.02 -2.82
N ASP A 132 1.84 11.51 -2.43
CA ASP A 132 3.10 12.22 -2.65
C ASP A 132 3.55 12.16 -4.12
N ILE A 133 3.19 11.09 -4.83
CA ILE A 133 3.38 11.05 -6.30
C ILE A 133 2.52 12.13 -6.94
N ASN A 134 1.26 12.27 -6.55
CA ASN A 134 0.30 13.19 -7.16
C ASN A 134 0.51 14.67 -6.80
N ARG A 135 1.40 15.02 -5.87
CA ARG A 135 1.70 16.42 -5.50
C ARG A 135 2.55 17.17 -6.54
N GLY A 136 3.13 16.47 -7.51
CA GLY A 136 3.99 17.05 -8.52
C GLY A 136 3.23 17.82 -9.61
N ARG A 137 3.95 18.68 -10.35
CA ARG A 137 3.47 19.21 -11.63
C ARG A 137 3.47 18.10 -12.68
N VAL A 138 2.82 18.37 -13.82
CA VAL A 138 2.92 17.48 -14.99
C VAL A 138 4.40 17.21 -15.32
N GLY A 139 4.79 15.96 -15.46
CA GLY A 139 6.17 15.51 -15.63
C GLY A 139 6.92 15.19 -14.32
N GLU A 140 6.63 15.87 -13.20
CA GLU A 140 7.19 15.52 -11.89
C GLU A 140 6.56 14.26 -11.32
N MET A 141 5.27 14.04 -11.57
CA MET A 141 4.54 12.84 -11.13
C MET A 141 5.14 11.58 -11.74
N GLU A 142 5.39 11.59 -13.04
CA GLU A 142 6.03 10.48 -13.75
C GLU A 142 7.45 10.23 -13.25
N GLN A 143 8.21 11.31 -12.95
CA GLN A 143 9.55 11.17 -12.39
C GLN A 143 9.54 10.60 -10.98
N ARG A 144 8.62 11.05 -10.11
CA ARG A 144 8.41 10.48 -8.77
C ARG A 144 8.03 9.01 -8.85
N LEU A 145 7.13 8.65 -9.77
CA LEU A 145 6.75 7.27 -9.99
C LEU A 145 7.95 6.43 -10.47
N ARG A 146 8.72 6.91 -11.45
CA ARG A 146 9.94 6.23 -11.91
C ARG A 146 10.99 6.07 -10.80
N SER A 147 11.12 7.06 -9.90
CA SER A 147 12.07 6.96 -8.79
C SER A 147 11.76 5.79 -7.86
N VAL A 148 10.48 5.48 -7.63
CA VAL A 148 10.04 4.29 -6.87
C VAL A 148 10.52 3.00 -7.54
N PHE A 149 10.29 2.87 -8.85
CA PHE A 149 10.71 1.68 -9.58
C PHE A 149 12.23 1.56 -9.72
N ASN A 150 12.93 2.69 -9.85
CA ASN A 150 14.39 2.72 -9.88
C ASN A 150 14.97 2.29 -8.52
N GLU A 151 14.37 2.76 -7.41
CA GLU A 151 14.76 2.32 -6.07
C GLU A 151 14.56 0.81 -5.91
N ALA A 152 13.43 0.28 -6.36
CA ALA A 152 13.19 -1.16 -6.32
C ALA A 152 14.23 -1.97 -7.11
N LYS A 153 14.79 -1.41 -8.18
CA LYS A 153 15.80 -2.03 -9.06
C LYS A 153 17.24 -1.78 -8.58
N SER A 154 17.51 -0.64 -7.90
CA SER A 154 18.88 -0.19 -7.57
C SER A 154 19.61 -1.14 -6.63
N GLU A 155 18.88 -1.79 -5.74
CA GLU A 155 19.43 -2.71 -4.75
C GLU A 155 19.16 -4.19 -5.06
N VAL A 156 18.74 -4.51 -6.30
CA VAL A 156 18.57 -5.91 -6.71
C VAL A 156 19.91 -6.63 -6.61
N ARG A 157 20.10 -7.33 -5.50
CA ARG A 157 21.14 -8.33 -5.31
C ARG A 157 20.49 -9.70 -5.47
N SER A 158 21.25 -10.70 -5.79
CA SER A 158 20.75 -12.09 -5.89
C SER A 158 20.02 -12.54 -4.62
N THR A 159 20.29 -11.89 -3.49
CA THR A 159 19.77 -12.19 -2.16
C THR A 159 18.70 -11.23 -1.67
N MET A 160 18.30 -10.20 -2.44
CA MET A 160 17.28 -9.24 -2.00
C MET A 160 16.00 -9.33 -2.83
N ARG A 161 14.85 -9.29 -2.18
CA ARG A 161 13.51 -9.25 -2.78
C ARG A 161 12.76 -8.00 -2.31
N THR A 162 12.03 -7.38 -3.21
CA THR A 162 11.32 -6.13 -2.92
C THR A 162 9.81 -6.30 -3.12
N ILE A 163 9.03 -5.86 -2.13
CA ILE A 163 7.58 -5.70 -2.24
C ILE A 163 7.30 -4.21 -2.39
N LEU A 164 6.65 -3.81 -3.49
CA LEU A 164 6.13 -2.46 -3.69
C LEU A 164 4.67 -2.41 -3.27
N LEU A 165 4.38 -1.75 -2.15
CA LEU A 165 3.02 -1.57 -1.65
C LEU A 165 2.48 -0.20 -2.08
N PHE A 166 1.56 -0.20 -3.05
CA PHE A 166 0.79 0.98 -3.46
C PHE A 166 -0.54 1.01 -2.71
N ASP A 167 -0.64 1.86 -1.70
CA ASP A 167 -1.89 2.02 -0.94
C ASP A 167 -2.84 2.97 -1.67
N ASP A 168 -4.14 2.62 -1.73
CA ASP A 168 -5.18 3.34 -2.47
C ASP A 168 -4.76 3.67 -3.93
N ILE A 169 -4.38 2.64 -4.70
CA ILE A 169 -3.87 2.76 -6.08
C ILE A 169 -4.87 3.45 -7.03
N ASP A 170 -6.15 3.43 -6.71
CA ASP A 170 -7.19 4.14 -7.47
C ASP A 170 -6.99 5.66 -7.47
N THR A 171 -6.23 6.21 -6.53
CA THR A 171 -5.84 7.64 -6.54
C THR A 171 -4.73 7.95 -7.53
N LEU A 172 -3.94 6.94 -7.91
CA LEU A 172 -2.85 7.06 -8.89
C LEU A 172 -3.33 6.70 -10.30
N LEU A 173 -4.09 5.60 -10.42
CA LEU A 173 -4.56 5.05 -11.70
C LEU A 173 -6.04 5.37 -11.88
N MET A 174 -6.33 6.43 -12.63
CA MET A 174 -7.69 6.76 -13.01
C MET A 174 -8.13 5.90 -14.19
N SER A 175 -9.40 5.47 -14.19
CA SER A 175 -9.99 4.76 -15.34
C SER A 175 -9.95 5.65 -16.58
N ARG A 176 -9.55 5.07 -17.71
CA ARG A 176 -9.52 5.77 -19.01
C ARG A 176 -10.90 6.18 -19.51
N ASP A 177 -11.94 5.51 -19.00
CA ASP A 177 -13.34 5.77 -19.34
C ASP A 177 -13.94 6.92 -18.50
N ASP A 178 -13.24 7.42 -17.50
CA ASP A 178 -13.68 8.58 -16.74
C ASP A 178 -13.52 9.83 -17.61
N LYS A 179 -14.66 10.47 -17.95
CA LYS A 179 -14.70 11.72 -18.75
C LYS A 179 -13.91 12.87 -18.15
N ARG A 180 -13.41 12.72 -16.92
CA ARG A 180 -12.54 13.64 -16.21
C ARG A 180 -11.07 13.29 -16.28
N SER A 181 -10.69 12.21 -17.05
CA SER A 181 -9.30 11.85 -17.21
C SER A 181 -8.60 12.95 -18.03
N GLU A 182 -7.79 13.75 -17.36
CA GLU A 182 -6.94 14.76 -17.97
C GLU A 182 -5.74 14.07 -18.67
N GLU A 183 -5.12 14.73 -19.64
CA GLU A 183 -3.97 14.18 -20.40
C GLU A 183 -2.84 13.65 -19.49
N TRP A 184 -2.62 14.28 -18.33
CA TRP A 184 -1.61 13.87 -17.37
C TRP A 184 -1.89 12.47 -16.75
N SER A 185 -3.17 12.12 -16.54
CA SER A 185 -3.52 10.81 -15.99
C SER A 185 -3.22 9.67 -16.97
N VAL A 186 -3.41 9.92 -18.25
CA VAL A 186 -3.06 8.98 -19.32
C VAL A 186 -1.55 8.75 -19.36
N SER A 187 -0.75 9.81 -19.25
CA SER A 187 0.71 9.75 -19.23
C SER A 187 1.22 9.00 -18.00
N LEU A 188 0.65 9.28 -16.82
CA LEU A 188 1.02 8.63 -15.57
C LEU A 188 0.69 7.13 -15.61
N ASN A 189 -0.52 6.76 -16.11
CA ASN A 189 -0.92 5.37 -16.30
C ASN A 189 0.03 4.64 -17.27
N ALA A 190 0.37 5.28 -18.39
CA ALA A 190 1.32 4.70 -19.35
C ALA A 190 2.69 4.47 -18.73
N THR A 191 3.19 5.43 -17.93
CA THR A 191 4.44 5.31 -17.20
C THR A 191 4.39 4.16 -16.19
N PHE A 192 3.30 4.05 -15.41
CA PHE A 192 3.12 2.97 -14.46
C PHE A 192 3.19 1.61 -15.15
N PHE A 193 2.40 1.39 -16.20
CA PHE A 193 2.37 0.10 -16.90
C PHE A 193 3.70 -0.24 -17.56
N HIS A 194 4.37 0.76 -18.14
CA HIS A 194 5.70 0.56 -18.71
C HIS A 194 6.71 0.10 -17.65
N GLU A 195 6.73 0.71 -16.48
CA GLU A 195 7.63 0.31 -15.39
C GLU A 195 7.25 -1.07 -14.81
N VAL A 196 5.95 -1.36 -14.67
CA VAL A 196 5.45 -2.67 -14.23
C VAL A 196 5.88 -3.79 -15.18
N ASP A 197 5.75 -3.59 -16.49
CA ASP A 197 6.12 -4.59 -17.49
C ASP A 197 7.62 -4.93 -17.45
N ARG A 198 8.46 -3.99 -17.02
CA ARG A 198 9.92 -4.17 -16.90
C ARG A 198 10.36 -4.85 -15.59
N LEU A 199 9.45 -5.06 -14.64
CA LEU A 199 9.79 -5.76 -13.40
C LEU A 199 9.97 -7.26 -13.64
N LYS A 200 10.96 -7.83 -12.97
CA LYS A 200 11.09 -9.27 -12.80
C LYS A 200 10.38 -9.68 -11.51
N THR A 201 9.39 -10.55 -11.62
CA THR A 201 8.58 -10.98 -10.48
C THR A 201 9.37 -11.80 -9.46
N SER A 202 10.48 -12.42 -9.89
CA SER A 202 11.45 -13.08 -8.99
C SER A 202 12.14 -12.11 -8.03
N ASP A 203 12.28 -10.85 -8.41
CA ASP A 203 13.05 -9.85 -7.67
C ASP A 203 12.14 -8.82 -6.99
N THR A 204 11.08 -8.40 -7.70
CA THR A 204 10.18 -7.34 -7.24
C THR A 204 8.74 -7.70 -7.55
N MET A 205 7.86 -7.58 -6.57
CA MET A 205 6.43 -7.83 -6.71
C MET A 205 5.63 -6.62 -6.25
N ILE A 206 4.56 -6.33 -7.00
CA ILE A 206 3.63 -5.27 -6.64
C ILE A 206 2.52 -5.83 -5.77
N CYS A 207 2.22 -5.12 -4.68
CA CYS A 207 1.00 -5.28 -3.91
C CYS A 207 0.30 -3.93 -3.88
N ALA A 208 -0.91 -3.89 -4.40
CA ALA A 208 -1.70 -2.68 -4.40
C ALA A 208 -2.98 -2.88 -3.58
N THR A 209 -3.51 -1.81 -3.01
CA THR A 209 -4.82 -1.83 -2.34
C THR A 209 -5.76 -0.84 -3.02
N THR A 210 -7.04 -1.14 -3.01
CA THR A 210 -8.09 -0.21 -3.43
C THR A 210 -9.41 -0.50 -2.74
N ASN A 211 -10.20 0.54 -2.52
CA ASN A 211 -11.58 0.45 -2.06
C ASN A 211 -12.58 0.48 -3.22
N LYS A 212 -12.10 0.68 -4.47
CA LYS A 212 -12.91 0.90 -5.67
C LYS A 212 -12.56 -0.12 -6.75
N LYS A 213 -13.06 -1.35 -6.58
CA LYS A 213 -12.82 -2.46 -7.52
C LYS A 213 -13.27 -2.13 -8.94
N GLU A 214 -14.32 -1.34 -9.07
CA GLU A 214 -14.91 -0.91 -10.34
C GLU A 214 -14.01 0.04 -11.14
N MET A 215 -13.07 0.72 -10.49
CA MET A 215 -12.11 1.63 -11.14
C MET A 215 -10.90 0.91 -11.73
N LEU A 216 -10.73 -0.39 -11.47
CA LEU A 216 -9.65 -1.18 -12.03
C LEU A 216 -9.93 -1.49 -13.49
N ASP A 217 -9.14 -0.91 -14.38
CA ASP A 217 -9.21 -1.20 -15.82
C ASP A 217 -8.61 -2.57 -16.16
N ASP A 218 -8.82 -3.01 -17.40
CA ASP A 218 -8.33 -4.30 -17.86
C ASP A 218 -6.80 -4.35 -17.97
N ALA A 219 -6.14 -3.20 -18.13
CA ALA A 219 -4.68 -3.12 -18.14
C ALA A 219 -4.09 -3.45 -16.76
N VAL A 220 -4.75 -3.06 -15.66
CA VAL A 220 -4.39 -3.49 -14.30
C VAL A 220 -4.63 -4.99 -14.14
N LYS A 221 -5.84 -5.47 -14.49
CA LYS A 221 -6.25 -6.86 -14.31
C LYS A 221 -5.42 -7.86 -15.13
N SER A 222 -4.85 -7.42 -16.25
CA SER A 222 -3.97 -8.25 -17.07
C SER A 222 -2.58 -8.47 -16.46
N ARG A 223 -2.13 -7.62 -15.53
CA ARG A 223 -0.80 -7.66 -14.92
C ARG A 223 -0.82 -8.04 -13.45
N LEU A 224 -1.88 -7.69 -12.74
CA LEU A 224 -2.03 -7.89 -11.30
C LEU A 224 -3.25 -8.78 -11.02
N SER A 225 -3.06 -9.79 -10.17
CA SER A 225 -4.16 -10.66 -9.75
C SER A 225 -5.04 -9.93 -8.74
N VAL A 226 -6.29 -9.70 -9.11
CA VAL A 226 -7.26 -9.06 -8.23
C VAL A 226 -7.77 -10.06 -7.19
N LYS A 227 -7.60 -9.72 -5.91
CA LYS A 227 -8.03 -10.52 -4.76
C LYS A 227 -8.92 -9.67 -3.86
N GLU A 228 -10.04 -10.22 -3.48
CA GLU A 228 -10.92 -9.56 -2.52
C GLU A 228 -10.50 -9.93 -1.10
N ALA A 229 -10.17 -8.90 -0.30
CA ALA A 229 -9.89 -9.08 1.12
C ALA A 229 -11.20 -9.44 1.83
N PRO A 230 -11.24 -10.57 2.55
CA PRO A 230 -12.46 -11.01 3.20
C PRO A 230 -12.91 -10.02 4.28
N ALA A 231 -14.21 -9.75 4.34
CA ALA A 231 -14.77 -8.98 5.44
C ALA A 231 -14.70 -9.83 6.74
N PRO A 232 -14.42 -9.20 7.90
CA PRO A 232 -14.43 -9.92 9.17
C PRO A 232 -15.84 -10.38 9.53
N SER A 233 -15.95 -11.56 10.12
CA SER A 233 -17.19 -12.02 10.75
C SER A 233 -17.50 -11.19 12.02
N PHE A 234 -18.74 -11.23 12.50
CA PHE A 234 -19.13 -10.56 13.75
C PHE A 234 -18.28 -10.98 14.94
N GLU A 235 -17.98 -12.29 15.04
CA GLU A 235 -17.11 -12.81 16.11
C GLU A 235 -15.68 -12.29 15.99
N GLU A 236 -15.14 -12.19 14.79
CA GLU A 236 -13.82 -11.61 14.57
C GLU A 236 -13.80 -10.10 14.89
N MET A 237 -14.88 -9.39 14.59
CA MET A 237 -15.03 -7.99 14.99
C MET A 237 -15.03 -7.84 16.52
N LYS A 238 -15.65 -8.78 17.27
CA LYS A 238 -15.59 -8.78 18.74
C LYS A 238 -14.18 -9.00 19.26
N ILE A 239 -13.41 -9.92 18.63
CA ILE A 239 -12.00 -10.11 18.99
C ILE A 239 -11.21 -8.80 18.83
N VAL A 240 -11.43 -8.10 17.74
CA VAL A 240 -10.77 -6.83 17.48
C VAL A 240 -11.24 -5.72 18.43
N ALA A 241 -12.53 -5.64 18.72
CA ALA A 241 -13.08 -4.72 19.71
C ALA A 241 -12.49 -4.96 21.10
N LYS A 242 -12.41 -6.23 21.52
CA LYS A 242 -11.83 -6.62 22.82
C LYS A 242 -10.39 -6.11 22.99
N SER A 243 -9.59 -6.17 21.94
CA SER A 243 -8.19 -5.71 22.00
C SER A 243 -8.05 -4.18 22.17
N ALA A 244 -9.08 -3.42 21.82
CA ALA A 244 -9.11 -1.97 21.99
C ALA A 244 -9.67 -1.56 23.37
N LEU A 245 -10.21 -2.50 24.16
CA LEU A 245 -10.81 -2.26 25.45
C LEU A 245 -9.81 -2.50 26.58
N PRO A 246 -9.79 -1.66 27.65
CA PRO A 246 -8.95 -1.87 28.82
C PRO A 246 -9.44 -3.09 29.63
N LEU A 247 -8.54 -3.68 30.40
CA LEU A 247 -8.88 -4.81 31.30
C LEU A 247 -9.90 -4.42 32.37
N ARG A 248 -9.90 -3.13 32.79
CA ARG A 248 -10.89 -2.54 33.70
C ARG A 248 -11.24 -1.14 33.24
N GLY A 249 -12.51 -0.85 33.15
CA GLY A 249 -13.02 0.51 32.93
C GLY A 249 -12.91 1.37 34.19
N ALA A 250 -12.84 2.69 34.00
CA ALA A 250 -12.80 3.67 35.12
C ALA A 250 -14.05 3.60 36.01
N ASN A 251 -15.18 3.17 35.47
CA ASN A 251 -16.47 3.03 36.17
C ASN A 251 -16.65 1.67 36.88
N GLY A 252 -15.57 0.87 36.98
CA GLY A 252 -15.62 -0.46 37.59
C GLY A 252 -16.13 -1.57 36.66
N LEU A 253 -16.51 -1.25 35.43
CA LEU A 253 -16.90 -2.24 34.43
C LEU A 253 -15.71 -3.13 34.07
N THR A 254 -15.97 -4.42 33.93
CA THR A 254 -15.00 -5.39 33.43
C THR A 254 -14.81 -5.27 31.91
N GLN A 255 -13.74 -5.84 31.40
CA GLN A 255 -13.52 -5.87 29.94
C GLN A 255 -14.64 -6.63 29.21
N GLU A 256 -15.20 -7.67 29.84
CA GLU A 256 -16.31 -8.45 29.32
C GLU A 256 -17.59 -7.60 29.19
N GLU A 257 -17.96 -6.83 30.22
CA GLU A 257 -19.11 -5.92 30.17
C GLU A 257 -18.92 -4.81 29.11
N LEU A 258 -17.71 -4.25 29.00
CA LEU A 258 -17.41 -3.29 27.94
C LEU A 258 -17.47 -3.92 26.55
N LEU A 259 -17.09 -5.19 26.42
CA LEU A 259 -17.17 -5.93 25.16
C LEU A 259 -18.63 -6.18 24.74
N GLU A 260 -19.51 -6.50 25.67
CA GLU A 260 -20.95 -6.65 25.39
C GLU A 260 -21.54 -5.34 24.85
N LEU A 261 -21.25 -4.22 25.50
CA LEU A 261 -21.66 -2.89 25.01
C LEU A 261 -21.07 -2.58 23.63
N ALA A 262 -19.81 -2.94 23.40
CA ALA A 262 -19.17 -2.76 22.09
C ALA A 262 -19.81 -3.66 21.02
N ALA A 263 -20.21 -4.88 21.35
CA ALA A 263 -20.90 -5.78 20.45
C ALA A 263 -22.29 -5.25 20.06
N GLU A 264 -23.06 -4.73 21.03
CA GLU A 264 -24.33 -4.06 20.77
C GLU A 264 -24.13 -2.83 19.86
N ARG A 265 -23.05 -2.06 20.10
CA ARG A 265 -22.74 -0.90 19.28
C ARG A 265 -22.35 -1.28 17.84
N ILE A 266 -21.56 -2.35 17.68
CA ILE A 266 -21.23 -2.93 16.36
C ILE A 266 -22.53 -3.31 15.64
N GLN A 267 -23.43 -4.02 16.31
CA GLN A 267 -24.69 -4.46 15.71
C GLN A 267 -25.56 -3.25 15.30
N LYS A 268 -25.67 -2.24 16.14
CA LYS A 268 -26.41 -1.01 15.83
C LYS A 268 -25.85 -0.30 14.60
N ASN A 269 -24.53 -0.23 14.47
CA ASN A 269 -23.89 0.41 13.33
C ASN A 269 -24.08 -0.41 12.03
N ARG A 270 -24.06 -1.76 12.13
CA ARG A 270 -24.40 -2.65 11.00
C ARG A 270 -25.85 -2.46 10.55
N ASP A 271 -26.78 -2.37 11.48
CA ASP A 271 -28.19 -2.14 11.19
C ASP A 271 -28.42 -0.75 10.54
N ALA A 272 -27.54 0.20 10.82
CA ALA A 272 -27.49 1.50 10.15
C ALA A 272 -26.81 1.48 8.76
N GLY A 273 -26.33 0.31 8.29
CA GLY A 273 -25.76 0.11 6.97
C GLY A 273 -24.22 0.31 6.91
N GLU A 274 -23.53 0.42 8.05
CA GLU A 274 -22.07 0.46 8.04
C GLU A 274 -21.51 -0.94 7.66
N PRO A 275 -20.54 -1.03 6.73
CA PRO A 275 -19.98 -2.32 6.29
C PRO A 275 -19.14 -2.97 7.39
N ASP A 276 -19.19 -4.30 7.46
CA ASP A 276 -18.36 -5.10 8.36
C ASP A 276 -16.87 -4.84 8.10
N SER A 277 -16.17 -4.34 9.11
CA SER A 277 -14.76 -3.99 9.01
C SER A 277 -14.08 -3.95 10.38
N PHE A 278 -12.76 -4.14 10.39
CA PHE A 278 -11.95 -3.97 11.62
C PHE A 278 -11.97 -2.52 12.12
N ARG A 279 -12.17 -1.55 11.22
CA ARG A 279 -12.34 -0.15 11.60
C ARG A 279 -13.64 0.07 12.36
N LEU A 280 -14.74 -0.54 11.90
CA LEU A 280 -16.04 -0.50 12.60
C LEU A 280 -15.90 -1.08 14.01
N ALA A 281 -15.26 -2.24 14.15
CA ALA A 281 -15.05 -2.86 15.45
C ALA A 281 -14.30 -1.96 16.43
N ARG A 282 -13.16 -1.37 15.99
CA ARG A 282 -12.37 -0.43 16.81
C ARG A 282 -13.13 0.84 17.13
N LYS A 283 -13.83 1.42 16.14
CA LYS A 283 -14.67 2.61 16.31
C LYS A 283 -15.72 2.38 17.39
N SER A 284 -16.44 1.25 17.31
CA SER A 284 -17.50 0.90 18.27
C SER A 284 -16.95 0.71 19.69
N ALA A 285 -15.78 0.08 19.83
CA ALA A 285 -15.12 -0.04 21.13
C ALA A 285 -14.71 1.32 21.72
N ILE A 286 -14.16 2.21 20.89
CA ILE A 286 -13.78 3.57 21.30
C ILE A 286 -15.03 4.39 21.70
N GLU A 287 -16.12 4.30 20.94
CA GLU A 287 -17.38 4.99 21.28
C GLU A 287 -17.92 4.56 22.65
N VAL A 288 -17.84 3.26 22.96
CA VAL A 288 -18.20 2.74 24.29
C VAL A 288 -17.30 3.29 25.38
N LEU A 289 -15.96 3.30 25.15
CA LEU A 289 -15.03 3.88 26.10
C LEU A 289 -15.28 5.36 26.32
N MET A 290 -15.53 6.13 25.28
CA MET A 290 -15.80 7.56 25.39
C MET A 290 -17.05 7.82 26.22
N LYS A 291 -18.09 7.02 26.04
CA LYS A 291 -19.33 7.14 26.77
C LYS A 291 -19.20 6.68 28.23
N GLU A 292 -18.74 5.44 28.45
CA GLU A 292 -18.79 4.79 29.76
C GLU A 292 -17.61 5.18 30.67
N VAL A 293 -16.46 5.56 30.09
CA VAL A 293 -15.24 5.87 30.86
C VAL A 293 -15.00 7.37 30.98
N VAL A 294 -15.26 8.11 29.89
CA VAL A 294 -15.00 9.55 29.81
C VAL A 294 -16.27 10.36 30.07
N GLY A 295 -17.46 9.74 29.97
CA GLY A 295 -18.77 10.42 30.15
C GLY A 295 -19.13 11.37 28.99
N TRP A 296 -18.62 11.09 27.81
CA TRP A 296 -18.92 11.85 26.60
C TRP A 296 -20.11 11.22 25.88
N GLU A 297 -21.26 11.91 25.86
CA GLU A 297 -22.47 11.49 25.14
C GLU A 297 -22.37 11.66 23.61
#